data_f8c80f256dbf22c883edb77816244f1a
#
_entry.id   f8c80f256dbf22c883edb77816244f1a
#
_cell.length_a   1.000
_cell.length_b   1.000
_cell.length_c   1.000
_cell.angle_alpha   90.00
_cell.angle_beta   90.00
_cell.angle_gamma   90.00
#
_symmetry.space_group_name_H-M   'P 1'
#
loop_
_entity.id
_entity.type
_entity.pdbx_description
1 polymer ?
#
loop_
_entity_poly.entity_id
_entity_poly.type
_entity_poly.pdbx_seq_one_letter_code
_entity_poly.pdbx_strand_id
1 'polypeptide(L)'
;KAEGGNQVDEVRFVVPGEPTGKGRPQTKVMYNPNGFKDKKTGKVRNTMVNNVTPKKTVIYENLVKCIYHEQCQDFRFPDDAMLDMRILAYYGIPKSKSKKIKEQMAKGLLRPTKKPDMDNVVKVIADSLNTIAYRDDTQIVDCQCRKFYSENPRVEVIIKMVEVKSEAHG
;
A
#
# COMPACT_ATOMS: atom_id res chain seq x y z
N LYS A 1 -28.55 -8.83 -28.53
CA LYS A 1 -28.13 -9.65 -27.35
C LYS A 1 -26.82 -9.06 -26.88
N ALA A 2 -26.87 -8.21 -25.85
CA ALA A 2 -25.70 -7.70 -25.18
C ALA A 2 -25.20 -8.83 -24.25
N GLU A 3 -24.04 -9.37 -24.54
CA GLU A 3 -23.34 -10.27 -23.63
C GLU A 3 -22.92 -9.43 -22.42
N GLY A 4 -23.49 -9.77 -21.25
CA GLY A 4 -23.10 -9.18 -19.98
C GLY A 4 -21.66 -9.58 -19.70
N GLY A 5 -20.70 -8.67 -19.95
CA GLY A 5 -19.35 -8.82 -19.48
C GLY A 5 -19.38 -8.96 -17.96
N ASN A 6 -18.76 -10.00 -17.41
CA ASN A 6 -18.54 -10.14 -15.97
C ASN A 6 -17.76 -8.90 -15.53
N GLN A 7 -18.47 -7.95 -14.91
CA GLN A 7 -17.82 -6.80 -14.29
C GLN A 7 -17.00 -7.36 -13.13
N VAL A 8 -15.69 -7.19 -13.18
CA VAL A 8 -14.81 -7.56 -12.06
C VAL A 8 -15.01 -6.53 -10.96
N ASP A 9 -15.72 -6.94 -9.90
CA ASP A 9 -16.03 -6.07 -8.77
C ASP A 9 -14.96 -6.14 -7.66
N GLU A 10 -14.04 -7.10 -7.77
CA GLU A 10 -13.02 -7.39 -6.78
C GLU A 10 -11.71 -7.85 -7.43
N VAL A 11 -10.59 -7.37 -6.89
CA VAL A 11 -9.25 -7.89 -7.19
C VAL A 11 -8.56 -8.37 -5.92
N ARG A 12 -7.71 -9.39 -6.04
CA ARG A 12 -6.91 -9.95 -4.94
C ARG A 12 -5.48 -10.17 -5.41
N PHE A 13 -4.52 -9.82 -4.57
CA PHE A 13 -3.11 -10.10 -4.83
C PHE A 13 -2.32 -10.26 -3.54
N VAL A 14 -1.17 -10.91 -3.64
CA VAL A 14 -0.29 -11.23 -2.51
C VAL A 14 1.11 -10.72 -2.78
N VAL A 15 1.55 -9.77 -1.95
CA VAL A 15 2.92 -9.24 -2.00
C VAL A 15 3.80 -10.08 -1.10
N PRO A 16 4.81 -10.78 -1.62
CA PRO A 16 5.68 -11.64 -0.81
C PRO A 16 6.65 -10.83 0.06
N GLY A 17 7.09 -11.43 1.16
CA GLY A 17 8.08 -10.87 2.06
C GLY A 17 7.50 -10.11 3.24
N GLU A 18 8.39 -9.64 4.11
CA GLU A 18 8.02 -8.89 5.31
C GLU A 18 7.22 -7.62 4.98
N PRO A 19 6.12 -7.37 5.70
CA PRO A 19 5.36 -6.13 5.54
C PRO A 19 6.28 -4.91 5.70
N THR A 20 6.19 -3.99 4.75
CA THR A 20 6.96 -2.74 4.74
C THR A 20 6.01 -1.57 4.82
N GLY A 21 6.35 -0.58 5.64
CA GLY A 21 5.56 0.64 5.77
C GLY A 21 6.09 1.78 4.91
N LYS A 22 5.23 2.76 4.67
CA LYS A 22 5.63 4.03 4.05
C LYS A 22 6.64 4.73 4.95
N GLY A 23 7.87 4.87 4.49
CA GLY A 23 8.89 5.64 5.19
C GLY A 23 8.63 7.14 5.12
N ARG A 24 8.95 7.85 6.19
CA ARG A 24 8.89 9.32 6.17
C ARG A 24 9.90 9.87 5.17
N PRO A 25 9.54 10.87 4.35
CA PRO A 25 10.49 11.53 3.48
C PRO A 25 11.70 12.04 4.27
N GLN A 26 12.89 11.83 3.73
CA GLN A 26 14.11 12.37 4.29
C GLN A 26 14.43 13.71 3.65
N THR A 27 14.60 14.74 4.47
CA THR A 27 15.03 16.04 3.99
C THR A 27 16.51 16.00 3.67
N LYS A 28 16.88 16.23 2.41
CA LYS A 28 18.25 16.41 1.98
C LYS A 28 18.50 17.87 1.63
N VAL A 29 19.48 18.46 2.27
CA VAL A 29 19.96 19.80 1.92
C VAL A 29 21.14 19.63 0.96
N MET A 30 21.00 20.17 -0.25
CA MET A 30 22.05 20.21 -1.23
C MET A 30 22.63 21.62 -1.26
N TYR A 31 23.96 21.71 -1.27
CA TYR A 31 24.68 22.96 -1.43
C TYR A 31 25.29 23.01 -2.83
N ASN A 32 25.11 24.14 -3.50
CA ASN A 32 25.76 24.42 -4.78
C ASN A 32 26.40 25.81 -4.70
N PRO A 33 27.74 25.92 -4.77
CA PRO A 33 28.44 27.23 -4.69
C PRO A 33 28.03 28.15 -5.85
N ASN A 34 27.65 27.60 -7.00
CA ASN A 34 27.21 28.37 -8.16
C ASN A 34 25.71 28.73 -8.10
N GLY A 35 25.00 28.29 -7.05
CA GLY A 35 23.60 28.55 -6.81
C GLY A 35 22.63 27.66 -7.62
N PHE A 36 21.42 27.52 -7.11
CA PHE A 36 20.26 26.93 -7.79
C PHE A 36 19.34 28.08 -8.22
N LYS A 37 19.08 28.21 -9.51
CA LYS A 37 18.17 29.21 -10.05
C LYS A 37 16.73 28.69 -9.99
N ASP A 38 15.87 29.38 -9.27
CA ASP A 38 14.44 29.07 -9.25
C ASP A 38 13.81 29.37 -10.62
N LYS A 39 13.17 28.38 -11.23
CA LYS A 39 12.59 28.51 -12.58
C LYS A 39 11.43 29.49 -12.67
N LYS A 40 10.69 29.71 -11.56
CA LYS A 40 9.52 30.61 -11.52
C LYS A 40 9.88 32.03 -11.15
N THR A 41 10.79 32.21 -10.18
CA THR A 41 11.11 33.54 -9.62
C THR A 41 12.44 34.08 -10.09
N GLY A 42 13.30 33.28 -10.74
CA GLY A 42 14.65 33.65 -11.16
C GLY A 42 15.64 33.83 -10.02
N LYS A 43 15.22 33.72 -8.76
CA LYS A 43 16.09 33.87 -7.59
C LYS A 43 17.12 32.75 -7.51
N VAL A 44 18.37 33.10 -7.15
CA VAL A 44 19.47 32.16 -6.94
C VAL A 44 19.64 31.92 -5.44
N ARG A 45 19.73 30.65 -5.04
CA ARG A 45 20.01 30.21 -3.67
C ARG A 45 21.11 29.16 -3.69
N ASN A 46 22.04 29.21 -2.75
CA ASN A 46 23.11 28.23 -2.65
C ASN A 46 22.68 26.90 -2.01
N THR A 47 21.51 26.88 -1.39
CA THR A 47 20.94 25.68 -0.77
C THR A 47 19.60 25.32 -1.38
N MET A 48 19.38 24.03 -1.63
CA MET A 48 18.10 23.46 -2.02
C MET A 48 17.72 22.37 -1.03
N VAL A 49 16.47 22.38 -0.59
CA VAL A 49 15.91 21.36 0.31
C VAL A 49 15.03 20.44 -0.52
N ASN A 50 15.41 19.17 -0.59
CA ASN A 50 14.63 18.14 -1.28
C ASN A 50 14.14 17.10 -0.28
N ASN A 51 12.87 16.75 -0.38
CA ASN A 51 12.32 15.61 0.33
C ASN A 51 12.46 14.36 -0.55
N VAL A 52 13.20 13.37 -0.05
CA VAL A 52 13.48 12.13 -0.78
C VAL A 52 12.81 10.97 -0.08
N THR A 53 12.03 10.21 -0.83
CA THR A 53 11.44 8.96 -0.33
C THR A 53 12.54 7.93 -0.06
N PRO A 54 12.56 7.25 1.11
CA PRO A 54 13.57 6.25 1.43
C PRO A 54 13.62 5.12 0.38
N LYS A 55 14.82 4.67 0.03
CA LYS A 55 15.03 3.61 -0.98
C LYS A 55 14.21 2.35 -0.69
N LYS A 56 14.13 1.92 0.56
CA LYS A 56 13.34 0.75 0.97
C LYS A 56 11.85 0.90 0.61
N THR A 57 11.30 2.09 0.80
CA THR A 57 9.92 2.39 0.42
C THR A 57 9.72 2.31 -1.09
N VAL A 58 10.63 2.91 -1.87
CA VAL A 58 10.56 2.90 -3.34
C VAL A 58 10.64 1.46 -3.88
N ILE A 59 11.54 0.65 -3.34
CA ILE A 59 11.68 -0.77 -3.74
C ILE A 59 10.38 -1.53 -3.46
N TYR A 60 9.80 -1.33 -2.28
CA TYR A 60 8.56 -2.02 -1.92
C TYR A 60 7.35 -1.53 -2.76
N GLU A 61 7.25 -0.23 -3.02
CA GLU A 61 6.22 0.32 -3.92
C GLU A 61 6.33 -0.29 -5.33
N ASN A 62 7.55 -0.43 -5.86
CA ASN A 62 7.76 -1.07 -7.15
C ASN A 62 7.39 -2.57 -7.12
N LEU A 63 7.71 -3.28 -6.03
CA LEU A 63 7.29 -4.67 -5.85
C LEU A 63 5.76 -4.78 -5.89
N VAL A 64 5.05 -3.94 -5.14
CA VAL A 64 3.56 -3.92 -5.14
C VAL A 64 3.01 -3.72 -6.55
N LYS A 65 3.57 -2.78 -7.32
CA LYS A 65 3.16 -2.51 -8.71
C LYS A 65 3.39 -3.72 -9.63
N CYS A 66 4.57 -4.35 -9.54
CA CYS A 66 4.89 -5.54 -10.34
C CYS A 66 3.95 -6.70 -10.00
N ILE A 67 3.68 -6.94 -8.72
CA ILE A 67 2.77 -7.99 -8.26
C ILE A 67 1.33 -7.71 -8.72
N TYR A 68 0.88 -6.45 -8.64
CA TYR A 68 -0.44 -6.08 -9.13
C TYR A 68 -0.58 -6.32 -10.63
N HIS A 69 0.42 -5.92 -11.43
CA HIS A 69 0.49 -6.21 -12.84
C HIS A 69 0.40 -7.72 -13.14
N GLU A 70 1.21 -8.51 -12.44
CA GLU A 70 1.27 -9.96 -12.65
C GLU A 70 -0.03 -10.69 -12.24
N GLN A 71 -0.60 -10.36 -11.06
CA GLN A 71 -1.72 -11.10 -10.50
C GLN A 71 -3.09 -10.53 -10.87
N CYS A 72 -3.19 -9.23 -11.16
CA CYS A 72 -4.45 -8.54 -11.47
C CYS A 72 -4.49 -8.02 -12.92
N GLN A 73 -3.44 -8.23 -13.74
CA GLN A 73 -3.38 -7.83 -15.15
C GLN A 73 -3.71 -6.35 -15.38
N ASP A 74 -3.25 -5.48 -14.46
CA ASP A 74 -3.52 -4.04 -14.46
C ASP A 74 -5.00 -3.67 -14.51
N PHE A 75 -5.85 -4.50 -13.92
CA PHE A 75 -7.28 -4.16 -13.78
C PHE A 75 -7.42 -2.80 -13.11
N ARG A 76 -8.21 -1.93 -13.71
CA ARG A 76 -8.46 -0.59 -13.20
C ARG A 76 -9.94 -0.39 -12.89
N PHE A 77 -10.22 0.01 -11.65
CA PHE A 77 -11.56 0.39 -11.23
C PHE A 77 -11.99 1.71 -11.91
N PRO A 78 -13.31 1.90 -12.15
CA PRO A 78 -13.83 3.18 -12.64
C PRO A 78 -13.42 4.37 -11.75
N ASP A 79 -13.24 5.54 -12.36
CA ASP A 79 -12.75 6.74 -11.66
C ASP A 79 -13.73 7.29 -10.61
N ASP A 80 -15.00 6.90 -10.68
CA ASP A 80 -16.09 7.25 -9.75
C ASP A 80 -16.43 6.13 -8.75
N ALA A 81 -15.75 4.97 -8.83
CA ALA A 81 -15.98 3.86 -7.93
C ALA A 81 -15.61 4.20 -6.48
N MET A 82 -16.47 3.83 -5.55
CA MET A 82 -16.15 3.78 -4.12
C MET A 82 -15.54 2.41 -3.80
N LEU A 83 -14.38 2.39 -3.11
CA LEU A 83 -13.60 1.19 -2.90
C LEU A 83 -13.50 0.82 -1.41
N ASP A 84 -13.62 -0.48 -1.12
CA ASP A 84 -13.28 -1.12 0.16
C ASP A 84 -11.94 -1.84 -0.02
N MET A 85 -10.92 -1.44 0.76
CA MET A 85 -9.60 -2.06 0.76
C MET A 85 -9.39 -2.86 2.04
N ARG A 86 -9.03 -4.13 1.89
CA ARG A 86 -8.70 -5.02 3.01
C ARG A 86 -7.28 -5.51 2.90
N ILE A 87 -6.51 -5.36 3.98
CA ILE A 87 -5.10 -5.71 4.04
C ILE A 87 -4.87 -6.67 5.20
N LEU A 88 -4.26 -7.81 4.92
CA LEU A 88 -3.79 -8.78 5.90
C LEU A 88 -2.26 -8.79 5.84
N ALA A 89 -1.62 -8.24 6.86
CA ALA A 89 -0.17 -8.15 6.95
C ALA A 89 0.39 -9.26 7.83
N TYR A 90 1.07 -10.22 7.23
CA TYR A 90 1.68 -11.37 7.90
C TYR A 90 3.17 -11.12 8.10
N TYR A 91 3.56 -11.02 9.37
CA TYR A 91 4.93 -10.81 9.82
C TYR A 91 5.59 -12.15 10.13
N GLY A 92 6.88 -12.27 9.86
CA GLY A 92 7.63 -13.48 10.17
C GLY A 92 7.66 -13.79 11.66
N ILE A 93 7.45 -15.07 12.00
CA ILE A 93 7.59 -15.58 13.36
C ILE A 93 9.07 -15.56 13.75
N PRO A 94 9.46 -14.85 14.84
CA PRO A 94 10.86 -14.77 15.24
C PRO A 94 11.41 -16.15 15.62
N LYS A 95 12.58 -16.50 15.07
CA LYS A 95 13.24 -17.80 15.34
C LYS A 95 13.60 -18.00 16.82
N SER A 96 13.85 -16.92 17.56
CA SER A 96 14.26 -16.92 18.98
C SER A 96 13.15 -17.25 19.96
N LYS A 97 11.90 -17.34 19.53
CA LYS A 97 10.76 -17.63 20.42
C LYS A 97 10.65 -19.13 20.72
N SER A 98 10.15 -19.47 21.92
CA SER A 98 9.87 -20.85 22.31
C SER A 98 8.78 -21.47 21.42
N LYS A 99 8.73 -22.81 21.35
CA LYS A 99 7.75 -23.56 20.56
C LYS A 99 6.31 -23.15 20.90
N LYS A 100 5.99 -23.06 22.19
CA LYS A 100 4.65 -22.65 22.68
C LYS A 100 4.25 -21.25 22.18
N ILE A 101 5.18 -20.29 22.21
CA ILE A 101 4.94 -18.92 21.73
C ILE A 101 4.74 -18.91 20.22
N LYS A 102 5.56 -19.65 19.48
CA LYS A 102 5.41 -19.78 18.02
C LYS A 102 4.05 -20.36 17.61
N GLU A 103 3.57 -21.37 18.33
CA GLU A 103 2.24 -21.95 18.10
C GLU A 103 1.12 -20.92 18.35
N GLN A 104 1.23 -20.12 19.41
CA GLN A 104 0.27 -19.04 19.69
C GLN A 104 0.29 -17.94 18.61
N MET A 105 1.47 -17.61 18.10
CA MET A 105 1.65 -16.68 16.99
C MET A 105 1.02 -17.23 15.70
N ALA A 106 1.28 -18.48 15.37
CA ALA A 106 0.75 -19.12 14.16
C ALA A 106 -0.78 -19.25 14.19
N LYS A 107 -1.37 -19.44 15.39
CA LYS A 107 -2.83 -19.48 15.60
C LYS A 107 -3.49 -18.11 15.67
N GLY A 108 -2.72 -17.02 15.57
CA GLY A 108 -3.23 -15.64 15.65
C GLY A 108 -3.65 -15.19 17.06
N LEU A 109 -3.31 -15.95 18.10
CA LEU A 109 -3.56 -15.60 19.50
C LEU A 109 -2.60 -14.49 19.97
N LEU A 110 -1.37 -14.51 19.50
CA LEU A 110 -0.40 -13.43 19.65
C LEU A 110 -0.22 -12.73 18.29
N ARG A 111 -0.35 -11.42 18.28
CA ARG A 111 -0.31 -10.61 17.06
C ARG A 111 0.86 -9.62 17.13
N PRO A 112 1.41 -9.18 15.97
CA PRO A 112 2.56 -8.27 15.97
C PRO A 112 2.19 -6.88 16.48
N THR A 113 2.92 -6.40 17.50
CA THR A 113 2.85 -5.03 18.01
C THR A 113 4.09 -4.21 17.62
N LYS A 114 4.87 -4.71 16.68
CA LYS A 114 6.09 -4.09 16.14
C LYS A 114 5.84 -3.32 14.85
N LYS A 115 6.81 -2.46 14.49
CA LYS A 115 6.82 -1.77 13.18
C LYS A 115 6.87 -2.76 12.01
N PRO A 116 6.35 -2.35 10.83
CA PRO A 116 5.72 -1.06 10.56
C PRO A 116 4.35 -0.90 11.23
N ASP A 117 3.97 0.34 11.49
CA ASP A 117 2.67 0.71 12.03
C ASP A 117 1.59 0.44 10.98
N MET A 118 0.36 0.21 11.44
CA MET A 118 -0.74 -0.19 10.57
C MET A 118 -1.04 0.85 9.48
N ASP A 119 -1.10 2.12 9.83
CA ASP A 119 -1.32 3.24 8.89
C ASP A 119 -0.23 3.32 7.82
N ASN A 120 1.02 3.08 8.18
CA ASN A 120 2.14 3.06 7.23
C ASN A 120 2.08 1.87 6.26
N VAL A 121 1.54 0.72 6.69
CA VAL A 121 1.28 -0.42 5.79
C VAL A 121 0.17 -0.09 4.82
N VAL A 122 -0.95 0.45 5.30
CA VAL A 122 -2.05 0.91 4.44
C VAL A 122 -1.54 1.92 3.42
N LYS A 123 -0.80 2.92 3.88
CA LYS A 123 -0.33 4.02 3.04
C LYS A 123 0.60 3.55 1.92
N VAL A 124 1.55 2.65 2.19
CA VAL A 124 2.45 2.17 1.13
C VAL A 124 1.71 1.37 0.06
N ILE A 125 0.70 0.58 0.44
CA ILE A 125 -0.13 -0.16 -0.51
C ILE A 125 -1.00 0.80 -1.33
N ALA A 126 -1.74 1.69 -0.67
CA ALA A 126 -2.63 2.64 -1.34
C ALA A 126 -1.87 3.56 -2.31
N ASP A 127 -0.77 4.18 -1.86
CA ASP A 127 0.05 5.07 -2.69
C ASP A 127 0.65 4.33 -3.91
N SER A 128 1.03 3.04 -3.75
CA SER A 128 1.63 2.26 -4.83
C SER A 128 0.67 2.03 -5.99
N LEU A 129 -0.62 1.99 -5.72
CA LEU A 129 -1.66 1.65 -6.69
C LEU A 129 -2.35 2.88 -7.32
N ASN A 130 -2.00 4.09 -6.88
CA ASN A 130 -2.46 5.32 -7.51
C ASN A 130 -2.12 5.33 -9.01
N THR A 131 -3.09 5.69 -9.83
CA THR A 131 -3.02 5.71 -11.30
C THR A 131 -2.91 4.33 -11.97
N ILE A 132 -2.82 3.24 -11.20
CA ILE A 132 -2.75 1.85 -11.68
C ILE A 132 -4.10 1.16 -11.45
N ALA A 133 -4.42 0.84 -10.18
CA ALA A 133 -5.68 0.17 -9.83
C ALA A 133 -6.88 1.13 -9.81
N TYR A 134 -6.66 2.38 -9.45
CA TYR A 134 -7.64 3.45 -9.36
C TYR A 134 -6.99 4.80 -9.72
N ARG A 135 -7.78 5.84 -9.92
CA ARG A 135 -7.25 7.18 -10.22
C ARG A 135 -6.45 7.75 -9.05
N ASP A 136 -7.01 7.65 -7.85
CA ASP A 136 -6.47 8.23 -6.62
C ASP A 136 -6.97 7.42 -5.41
N ASP A 137 -6.16 7.31 -4.35
CA ASP A 137 -6.51 6.61 -3.11
C ASP A 137 -7.66 7.28 -2.34
N THR A 138 -8.06 8.50 -2.72
CA THR A 138 -9.29 9.15 -2.25
C THR A 138 -10.56 8.38 -2.60
N GLN A 139 -10.51 7.46 -3.56
CA GLN A 139 -11.63 6.56 -3.87
C GLN A 139 -11.84 5.46 -2.81
N ILE A 140 -10.86 5.24 -1.93
CA ILE A 140 -10.96 4.27 -0.83
C ILE A 140 -11.81 4.89 0.28
N VAL A 141 -13.05 4.42 0.41
CA VAL A 141 -14.02 4.91 1.40
C VAL A 141 -14.10 4.02 2.64
N ASP A 142 -13.72 2.74 2.49
CA ASP A 142 -13.59 1.77 3.58
C ASP A 142 -12.21 1.12 3.54
N CYS A 143 -11.58 0.97 4.72
CA CYS A 143 -10.29 0.30 4.82
C CYS A 143 -10.20 -0.51 6.10
N GLN A 144 -9.77 -1.77 5.97
CA GLN A 144 -9.44 -2.63 7.10
C GLN A 144 -8.02 -3.17 6.96
N CYS A 145 -7.21 -2.99 8.00
CA CYS A 145 -5.88 -3.60 8.05
C CYS A 145 -5.78 -4.46 9.32
N ARG A 146 -5.26 -5.69 9.16
CA ARG A 146 -5.02 -6.62 10.25
C ARG A 146 -3.59 -7.13 10.18
N LYS A 147 -2.95 -7.27 11.36
CA LYS A 147 -1.58 -7.76 11.50
C LYS A 147 -1.59 -9.13 12.15
N PHE A 148 -0.88 -10.09 11.55
CA PHE A 148 -0.72 -11.47 12.02
C PHE A 148 0.74 -11.90 11.95
N TYR A 149 1.09 -12.98 12.61
CA TYR A 149 2.33 -13.72 12.39
C TYR A 149 2.12 -14.89 11.44
N SER A 150 3.14 -15.22 10.66
CA SER A 150 3.14 -16.39 9.79
C SER A 150 4.58 -16.88 9.56
N GLU A 151 4.76 -18.15 9.29
CA GLU A 151 6.03 -18.70 8.82
C GLU A 151 6.37 -18.21 7.42
N ASN A 152 5.35 -17.80 6.65
CA ASN A 152 5.48 -17.21 5.32
C ASN A 152 5.05 -15.74 5.33
N PRO A 153 5.96 -14.79 5.59
CA PRO A 153 5.64 -13.35 5.63
C PRO A 153 5.14 -12.87 4.28
N ARG A 154 4.08 -12.09 4.29
CA ARG A 154 3.45 -11.54 3.08
C ARG A 154 2.43 -10.48 3.44
N VAL A 155 1.96 -9.75 2.45
CA VAL A 155 0.79 -8.88 2.56
C VAL A 155 -0.25 -9.32 1.54
N GLU A 156 -1.42 -9.70 2.00
CA GLU A 156 -2.58 -10.01 1.16
C GLU A 156 -3.46 -8.78 1.07
N VAL A 157 -3.86 -8.42 -0.15
CA VAL A 157 -4.69 -7.24 -0.42
C VAL A 157 -5.92 -7.65 -1.22
N ILE A 158 -7.06 -7.16 -0.79
CA ILE A 158 -8.35 -7.30 -1.46
C ILE A 158 -8.90 -5.91 -1.68
N ILE A 159 -9.26 -5.57 -2.90
CA ILE A 159 -9.91 -4.31 -3.24
C ILE A 159 -11.20 -4.66 -3.97
N LYS A 160 -12.31 -4.10 -3.52
CA LYS A 160 -13.62 -4.32 -4.13
C LYS A 160 -14.42 -3.02 -4.22
N MET A 161 -15.32 -2.96 -5.18
CA MET A 161 -16.29 -1.87 -5.23
C MET A 161 -17.30 -2.00 -4.09
N VAL A 162 -17.64 -0.87 -3.49
CA VAL A 162 -18.73 -0.77 -2.53
C VAL A 162 -20.02 -0.66 -3.30
N GLU A 163 -20.95 -1.62 -3.09
CA GLU A 163 -22.27 -1.58 -3.70
C GLU A 163 -23.10 -0.43 -3.14
N VAL A 164 -23.61 0.43 -4.01
CA VAL A 164 -24.63 1.40 -3.65
C VAL A 164 -25.98 0.65 -3.58
N LYS A 165 -26.47 0.38 -2.37
CA LYS A 165 -27.85 -0.06 -2.21
C LYS A 165 -28.76 1.07 -2.68
N SER A 166 -29.39 0.93 -3.84
CA SER A 166 -30.50 1.80 -4.22
C SER A 166 -31.58 1.66 -3.15
N GLU A 167 -31.93 2.74 -2.48
CA GLU A 167 -33.13 2.76 -1.66
C GLU A 167 -34.30 2.42 -2.58
N ALA A 168 -34.93 1.28 -2.32
CA ALA A 168 -36.19 0.98 -2.96
C ALA A 168 -37.16 2.09 -2.53
N HIS A 169 -37.58 2.92 -3.48
CA HIS A 169 -38.64 3.87 -3.26
C HIS A 169 -39.88 3.07 -2.92
N GLY A 170 -40.23 3.06 -1.64
CA GLY A 170 -41.52 2.63 -1.16
C GLY A 170 -42.60 3.67 -1.46
#